data_5222726ab0b338999b36ff5295f60317
#
_entry.id   5222726ab0b338999b36ff5295f60317
#
_cell.length_a   1.000
_cell.length_b   1.000
_cell.length_c   1.000
_cell.angle_alpha   90.00
_cell.angle_beta   90.00
_cell.angle_gamma   90.00
#
_symmetry.space_group_name_H-M   'P 1'
#
loop_
_entity.id
_entity.type
_entity.pdbx_description
1 polymer ?
#
loop_
_entity_poly.entity_id
_entity_poly.type
_entity_poly.pdbx_seq_one_letter_code
_entity_poly.pdbx_strand_id
1 'polypeptide(L)'
;MINQELILLSEGQIWGNSSESQLEVIRKYGTRAAITDLCVLTGSYLCEDTDYNIDEDKSLTGRTSWFWTRSDDGDNDVRTVSKNGSRSYICRDLRAGVVRPALQSSIIFSQISPNRVRGYNGTEEVEYGEYPQYAADSRMQNILEIEYNRGMNKTGRSYTFDSVEPDDYDTGFKPVTYEEYEYQGRKYIRIKANSDFDDHRFKPSNGVEYREGDYVWVEVSPVKWLIDDRTGILISKKGLVSGIRFLDRRTNYKGDFSKTEMKEYLDKYMLPDLTQSVKLDYVQDMLPEEQEKFERNPYGLKFGQVSEEDIIKGAIESDIAVFLHGPSSEGKSARVKQIDPTCEIIYLRNATPESLN
;
A
#
# COMPACT_ATOMS: atom_id res chain seq x y z
N MET A 1 0.79 -12.76 -15.48
CA MET A 1 1.11 -12.31 -14.11
C MET A 1 0.74 -10.83 -14.02
N ILE A 2 -0.10 -10.48 -13.05
CA ILE A 2 -0.36 -9.06 -12.73
C ILE A 2 0.92 -8.56 -12.08
N ASN A 3 1.58 -7.61 -12.75
CA ASN A 3 2.80 -7.05 -12.19
C ASN A 3 2.39 -5.98 -11.19
N GLN A 4 2.40 -6.34 -9.91
CA GLN A 4 2.22 -5.41 -8.80
C GLN A 4 3.59 -5.10 -8.23
N GLU A 5 3.85 -3.83 -8.04
CA GLU A 5 5.11 -3.35 -7.50
C GLU A 5 4.85 -2.24 -6.48
N LEU A 6 5.43 -2.37 -5.29
CA LEU A 6 5.51 -1.27 -4.36
C LEU A 6 6.75 -0.43 -4.65
N ILE A 7 6.54 0.86 -4.72
CA ILE A 7 7.60 1.87 -4.91
C ILE A 7 7.47 2.99 -3.89
N LEU A 8 8.51 3.77 -3.72
CA LEU A 8 8.42 5.12 -3.18
C LEU A 8 8.22 6.11 -4.32
N LEU A 9 7.57 7.23 -4.06
CA LEU A 9 7.47 8.31 -5.05
C LEU A 9 8.82 8.97 -5.26
N SER A 10 9.07 9.43 -6.49
CA SER A 10 10.21 10.30 -6.78
C SER A 10 9.92 11.75 -6.37
N GLU A 11 10.98 12.56 -6.25
CA GLU A 11 10.86 14.00 -6.05
C GLU A 11 10.03 14.66 -7.17
N GLY A 12 10.24 14.23 -8.43
CA GLY A 12 9.47 14.73 -9.57
C GLY A 12 7.99 14.40 -9.50
N GLN A 13 7.63 13.20 -9.03
CA GLN A 13 6.23 12.82 -8.81
C GLN A 13 5.56 13.62 -7.70
N ILE A 14 6.34 14.08 -6.70
CA ILE A 14 5.80 14.83 -5.56
C ILE A 14 5.70 16.33 -5.85
N TRP A 15 6.69 16.94 -6.48
CA TRP A 15 6.73 18.40 -6.69
C TRP A 15 6.80 18.84 -8.15
N GLY A 16 7.03 17.91 -9.08
CA GLY A 16 7.32 18.21 -10.48
C GLY A 16 8.77 18.65 -10.68
N ASN A 17 9.33 18.29 -11.82
CA ASN A 17 10.62 18.76 -12.31
C ASN A 17 10.64 18.75 -13.85
N SER A 18 11.81 18.93 -14.46
CA SER A 18 11.96 18.95 -15.95
C SER A 18 11.65 17.60 -16.61
N SER A 19 11.75 16.48 -15.89
CA SER A 19 11.58 15.13 -16.42
C SER A 19 10.29 14.44 -15.98
N GLU A 20 9.73 14.83 -14.84
CA GLU A 20 8.52 14.22 -14.27
C GLU A 20 7.52 15.31 -13.86
N SER A 21 6.24 15.08 -14.20
CA SER A 21 5.15 15.95 -13.73
C SER A 21 4.69 15.55 -12.34
N GLN A 22 4.37 16.54 -11.52
CA GLN A 22 3.71 16.30 -10.24
C GLN A 22 2.45 15.46 -10.43
N LEU A 23 2.25 14.45 -9.58
CA LEU A 23 1.03 13.66 -9.55
C LEU A 23 -0.17 14.54 -9.19
N GLU A 24 -1.30 14.33 -9.87
CA GLU A 24 -2.49 15.14 -9.68
C GLU A 24 -3.05 14.98 -8.27
N VAL A 25 -3.03 13.78 -7.76
CA VAL A 25 -3.45 13.46 -6.39
C VAL A 25 -2.60 14.19 -5.34
N ILE A 26 -1.29 14.32 -5.54
CA ILE A 26 -0.42 15.10 -4.64
C ILE A 26 -0.72 16.59 -4.76
N ARG A 27 -0.99 17.08 -5.95
CA ARG A 27 -1.39 18.47 -6.15
C ARG A 27 -2.70 18.81 -5.45
N LYS A 28 -3.64 17.86 -5.41
CA LYS A 28 -4.97 18.01 -4.81
C LYS A 28 -4.94 17.89 -3.28
N TYR A 29 -4.27 16.89 -2.74
CA TYR A 29 -4.28 16.56 -1.31
C TYR A 29 -3.04 17.03 -0.55
N GLY A 30 -2.07 17.61 -1.25
CA GLY A 30 -0.82 18.08 -0.68
C GLY A 30 0.23 16.99 -0.52
N THR A 31 1.42 17.40 -0.12
CA THR A 31 2.60 16.53 0.02
C THR A 31 2.66 15.84 1.38
N ARG A 32 2.04 16.42 2.41
CA ARG A 32 2.03 15.86 3.77
C ARG A 32 1.28 14.53 3.82
N ALA A 33 1.67 13.69 4.76
CA ALA A 33 0.92 12.47 5.05
C ALA A 33 0.84 12.25 6.57
N ALA A 34 -0.34 11.85 7.02
CA ALA A 34 -0.49 11.28 8.35
C ALA A 34 0.28 9.95 8.42
N ILE A 35 0.56 9.51 9.63
CA ILE A 35 1.18 8.20 9.86
C ILE A 35 0.29 7.31 10.73
N THR A 36 0.54 6.02 10.69
CA THR A 36 -0.11 5.04 11.54
C THR A 36 0.58 4.94 12.91
N ASP A 37 -0.08 4.32 13.88
CA ASP A 37 0.55 4.01 15.17
C ASP A 37 1.72 3.04 15.00
N LEU A 38 1.64 2.15 14.01
CA LEU A 38 2.75 1.25 13.70
C LEU A 38 4.04 2.01 13.38
N CYS A 39 3.97 3.13 12.62
CA CYS A 39 5.15 3.95 12.35
C CYS A 39 5.81 4.43 13.66
N VAL A 40 5.01 4.86 14.63
CA VAL A 40 5.53 5.27 15.94
C VAL A 40 6.21 4.11 16.64
N LEU A 41 5.53 2.97 16.72
CA LEU A 41 6.01 1.77 17.39
C LEU A 41 7.24 1.15 16.74
N THR A 42 7.50 1.46 15.46
CA THR A 42 8.68 1.01 14.71
C THR A 42 9.77 2.07 14.58
N GLY A 43 9.68 3.17 15.30
CA GLY A 43 10.76 4.13 15.49
C GLY A 43 10.64 5.47 14.75
N SER A 44 9.46 5.84 14.25
CA SER A 44 9.26 7.15 13.64
C SER A 44 9.08 8.25 14.69
N TYR A 45 9.71 9.40 14.44
CA TYR A 45 9.45 10.61 15.20
C TYR A 45 8.18 11.30 14.69
N LEU A 46 7.29 11.67 15.62
CA LEU A 46 6.12 12.51 15.32
C LEU A 46 6.46 14.00 15.42
N CYS A 47 5.67 14.82 14.76
CA CYS A 47 5.68 16.25 14.98
C CYS A 47 4.67 16.65 16.03
N GLU A 48 5.04 17.62 16.84
CA GLU A 48 4.08 18.34 17.68
C GLU A 48 3.24 19.30 16.84
N ASP A 49 1.96 19.43 17.20
CA ASP A 49 0.97 20.29 16.51
C ASP A 49 1.29 21.79 16.58
N THR A 50 2.17 22.20 17.49
CA THR A 50 2.45 23.61 17.75
C THR A 50 3.11 24.35 16.60
N ASP A 51 3.69 23.61 15.64
CA ASP A 51 4.47 24.23 14.57
C ASP A 51 3.65 24.51 13.28
N TYR A 52 2.37 24.05 13.20
CA TYR A 52 1.60 24.15 11.96
C TYR A 52 0.12 24.44 12.21
N ASN A 53 -0.37 25.52 11.63
CA ASN A 53 -1.79 25.78 11.42
C ASN A 53 -2.35 24.71 10.43
N ILE A 54 -2.99 23.70 10.98
CA ILE A 54 -3.64 22.65 10.22
C ILE A 54 -5.14 22.97 10.20
N ASP A 55 -5.51 24.02 9.50
CA ASP A 55 -6.91 24.50 9.53
C ASP A 55 -7.86 23.71 8.65
N GLU A 56 -7.38 22.84 7.75
CA GLU A 56 -8.25 22.26 6.72
C GLU A 56 -8.49 20.75 6.84
N ASP A 57 -7.67 19.98 7.54
CA ASP A 57 -7.92 18.55 7.74
C ASP A 57 -7.63 18.08 9.17
N LYS A 58 -8.64 18.14 10.01
CA LYS A 58 -8.58 17.67 11.41
C LYS A 58 -8.17 16.19 11.55
N SER A 59 -8.23 15.42 10.47
CA SER A 59 -7.77 14.02 10.46
C SER A 59 -6.26 13.88 10.43
N LEU A 60 -5.52 14.95 10.14
CA LEU A 60 -4.06 15.00 10.06
C LEU A 60 -3.41 15.66 11.27
N THR A 61 -4.21 16.20 12.22
CA THR A 61 -3.68 16.91 13.39
C THR A 61 -2.77 16.01 14.21
N GLY A 62 -1.57 16.47 14.47
CA GLY A 62 -0.62 15.91 15.40
C GLY A 62 0.07 14.62 15.02
N ARG A 63 -0.14 14.10 13.82
CA ARG A 63 0.32 12.76 13.50
C ARG A 63 1.00 12.66 12.15
N THR A 64 1.86 13.63 11.84
CA THR A 64 2.69 13.61 10.64
C THR A 64 4.15 13.37 10.99
N SER A 65 4.90 12.78 10.07
CA SER A 65 6.33 12.63 10.13
C SER A 65 6.94 12.85 8.75
N TRP A 66 8.24 12.81 8.66
CA TRP A 66 8.93 12.80 7.38
C TRP A 66 8.91 11.42 6.77
N PHE A 67 8.91 11.34 5.44
CA PHE A 67 8.91 10.08 4.73
C PHE A 67 9.90 10.04 3.56
N TRP A 68 10.34 8.83 3.26
CA TRP A 68 11.29 8.56 2.20
C TRP A 68 10.72 8.84 0.80
N THR A 69 11.57 9.37 -0.08
CA THR A 69 11.38 9.29 -1.53
C THR A 69 12.41 8.33 -2.13
N ARG A 70 12.26 7.99 -3.40
CA ARG A 70 13.27 7.19 -4.12
C ARG A 70 14.35 8.03 -4.81
N SER A 71 14.37 9.34 -4.60
CA SER A 71 15.27 10.27 -5.29
C SER A 71 16.57 10.46 -4.52
N ASP A 72 17.67 10.38 -5.23
CA ASP A 72 19.01 10.68 -4.75
C ASP A 72 19.21 12.19 -4.55
N ASP A 73 19.92 12.59 -3.51
CA ASP A 73 20.37 13.98 -3.30
C ASP A 73 21.89 14.13 -3.49
N GLY A 74 22.58 13.05 -3.81
CA GLY A 74 24.05 13.01 -3.85
C GLY A 74 24.66 12.75 -2.46
N ASP A 75 25.95 12.66 -2.39
CA ASP A 75 26.78 12.61 -1.15
C ASP A 75 26.27 11.75 0.02
N ASN A 76 25.60 10.63 -0.26
CA ASN A 76 25.02 9.70 0.72
C ASN A 76 23.66 10.10 1.28
N ASP A 77 23.03 11.13 0.77
CA ASP A 77 21.71 11.56 1.19
C ASP A 77 20.61 11.13 0.21
N VAL A 78 19.40 11.06 0.69
CA VAL A 78 18.18 10.77 -0.06
C VAL A 78 17.19 11.89 0.14
N ARG A 79 16.52 12.29 -0.92
CA ARG A 79 15.42 13.24 -0.86
C ARG A 79 14.30 12.69 0.00
N THR A 80 13.74 13.53 0.83
CA THR A 80 12.63 13.20 1.71
C THR A 80 11.56 14.28 1.64
N VAL A 81 10.35 13.91 2.04
CA VAL A 81 9.31 14.88 2.35
C VAL A 81 9.35 15.11 3.85
N SER A 82 9.59 16.34 4.27
CA SER A 82 9.62 16.68 5.68
C SER A 82 8.21 16.63 6.31
N LYS A 83 8.17 16.68 7.60
CA LYS A 83 6.95 16.69 8.40
C LYS A 83 5.90 17.73 7.98
N ASN A 84 6.33 18.86 7.43
CA ASN A 84 5.46 19.94 6.94
C ASN A 84 5.17 19.85 5.43
N GLY A 85 5.63 18.79 4.77
CA GLY A 85 5.42 18.58 3.35
C GLY A 85 6.44 19.28 2.44
N SER A 86 7.44 19.97 3.00
CA SER A 86 8.50 20.60 2.22
C SER A 86 9.56 19.60 1.77
N ARG A 87 10.36 19.99 0.78
CA ARG A 87 11.54 19.23 0.37
C ARG A 87 12.57 19.20 1.49
N SER A 88 13.17 18.05 1.71
CA SER A 88 14.27 17.83 2.62
C SER A 88 15.17 16.74 2.10
N TYR A 89 16.25 16.49 2.78
CA TYR A 89 17.15 15.37 2.51
C TYR A 89 17.66 14.85 3.85
N ILE A 90 18.04 13.59 3.87
CA ILE A 90 18.55 12.95 5.08
C ILE A 90 19.48 11.81 4.73
N CYS A 91 20.35 11.48 5.67
CA CYS A 91 21.27 10.37 5.56
C CYS A 91 20.51 9.07 5.33
N ARG A 92 20.89 8.31 4.31
CA ARG A 92 20.14 7.13 3.82
C ARG A 92 20.18 5.93 4.76
N ASP A 93 21.04 5.92 5.76
CA ASP A 93 21.14 4.88 6.79
C ASP A 93 20.25 5.13 8.01
N LEU A 94 19.62 6.30 8.12
CA LEU A 94 18.60 6.55 9.13
C LEU A 94 17.40 5.61 9.00
N ARG A 95 16.83 5.22 10.15
CA ARG A 95 15.69 4.30 10.19
C ARG A 95 14.38 4.96 10.60
N ALA A 96 14.43 6.14 11.21
CA ALA A 96 13.24 6.86 11.69
C ALA A 96 12.30 7.35 10.58
N GLY A 97 12.71 7.22 9.30
CA GLY A 97 11.90 7.60 8.15
C GLY A 97 10.70 6.70 7.92
N VAL A 98 9.58 7.35 7.62
CA VAL A 98 8.33 6.64 7.33
C VAL A 98 8.35 6.10 5.92
N VAL A 99 7.88 4.88 5.75
CA VAL A 99 7.58 4.26 4.47
C VAL A 99 6.14 4.62 4.10
N ARG A 100 5.98 5.46 3.10
CA ARG A 100 4.71 5.78 2.46
C ARG A 100 4.71 5.16 1.07
N PRO A 101 4.23 3.92 0.92
CA PRO A 101 4.34 3.22 -0.35
C PRO A 101 3.36 3.76 -1.39
N ALA A 102 3.75 3.61 -2.65
CA ALA A 102 2.87 3.73 -3.78
C ALA A 102 2.81 2.38 -4.50
N LEU A 103 1.62 1.96 -4.91
CA LEU A 103 1.40 0.73 -5.65
C LEU A 103 1.27 1.07 -7.12
N GLN A 104 2.21 0.57 -7.91
CA GLN A 104 2.11 0.55 -9.35
C GLN A 104 1.59 -0.82 -9.78
N SER A 105 0.49 -0.84 -10.49
CA SER A 105 -0.15 -2.07 -10.92
C SER A 105 -0.59 -1.98 -12.36
N SER A 106 -0.42 -3.07 -13.10
CA SER A 106 -1.04 -3.22 -14.42
C SER A 106 -2.53 -3.59 -14.33
N ILE A 107 -3.05 -3.76 -13.11
CA ILE A 107 -4.49 -3.96 -12.90
C ILE A 107 -5.18 -2.64 -13.13
N ILE A 108 -5.98 -2.60 -14.18
CA ILE A 108 -6.98 -1.55 -14.35
C ILE A 108 -7.97 -1.68 -13.19
N PHE A 109 -8.35 -0.60 -12.57
CA PHE A 109 -9.24 -0.51 -11.40
C PHE A 109 -10.55 -1.30 -11.50
N SER A 110 -11.00 -1.64 -12.70
CA SER A 110 -12.16 -2.49 -12.96
C SER A 110 -12.07 -3.91 -12.37
N GLN A 111 -10.88 -4.34 -11.94
CA GLN A 111 -10.67 -5.65 -11.30
C GLN A 111 -10.60 -5.58 -9.76
N ILE A 112 -10.47 -4.39 -9.20
CA ILE A 112 -10.69 -4.19 -7.77
C ILE A 112 -12.19 -4.19 -7.58
N SER A 113 -12.72 -5.24 -6.94
CA SER A 113 -14.16 -5.44 -6.75
C SER A 113 -14.89 -4.10 -6.47
N PRO A 114 -15.93 -3.75 -7.25
CA PRO A 114 -16.68 -2.49 -7.06
C PRO A 114 -17.20 -2.32 -5.63
N ASN A 115 -17.42 -3.41 -4.90
CA ASN A 115 -17.91 -3.41 -3.51
C ASN A 115 -16.83 -2.97 -2.48
N ARG A 116 -15.55 -2.89 -2.88
CA ARG A 116 -14.45 -2.42 -2.02
C ARG A 116 -14.00 -1.00 -2.33
N VAL A 117 -14.54 -0.38 -3.37
CA VAL A 117 -14.35 1.04 -3.65
C VAL A 117 -15.31 1.83 -2.77
N ARG A 118 -14.95 2.04 -1.50
CA ARG A 118 -15.68 2.97 -0.64
C ARG A 118 -15.17 4.38 -0.93
N GLY A 119 -16.07 5.25 -1.39
CA GLY A 119 -15.78 6.68 -1.53
C GLY A 119 -15.69 7.20 -2.96
N TYR A 120 -16.15 6.46 -3.95
CA TYR A 120 -16.23 6.96 -5.33
C TYR A 120 -17.34 8.03 -5.55
N ASN A 121 -17.89 8.56 -4.47
CA ASN A 121 -18.73 9.76 -4.50
C ASN A 121 -17.88 11.05 -4.61
N GLY A 122 -16.88 11.05 -5.50
CA GLY A 122 -15.97 12.18 -5.70
C GLY A 122 -14.74 12.18 -4.76
N THR A 123 -14.55 11.14 -3.94
CA THR A 123 -13.29 10.90 -3.22
C THR A 123 -12.52 9.81 -3.95
N GLU A 124 -11.39 10.12 -4.44
CA GLU A 124 -10.46 9.24 -5.18
C GLU A 124 -9.74 8.28 -4.21
N GLU A 125 -10.47 7.61 -3.32
CA GLU A 125 -9.94 6.69 -2.32
C GLU A 125 -10.42 5.27 -2.58
N VAL A 126 -9.51 4.29 -2.46
CA VAL A 126 -9.82 2.86 -2.49
C VAL A 126 -9.24 2.14 -1.29
N GLU A 127 -9.87 1.07 -0.85
CA GLU A 127 -9.32 0.15 0.13
C GLU A 127 -8.74 -1.07 -0.60
N TYR A 128 -7.44 -1.34 -0.39
CA TYR A 128 -6.77 -2.48 -0.99
C TYR A 128 -5.70 -3.03 -0.06
N GLY A 129 -5.76 -4.34 0.19
CA GLY A 129 -4.89 -5.00 1.14
C GLY A 129 -5.16 -4.60 2.60
N GLU A 130 -4.56 -5.33 3.52
CA GLU A 130 -4.65 -5.07 4.96
C GLU A 130 -3.24 -4.92 5.52
N TYR A 131 -3.09 -4.07 6.53
CA TYR A 131 -1.82 -3.87 7.21
C TYR A 131 -2.05 -3.44 8.65
N PRO A 132 -1.15 -3.74 9.60
CA PRO A 132 -1.25 -3.25 10.95
C PRO A 132 -1.17 -1.72 10.98
N GLN A 133 -2.11 -1.05 11.66
CA GLN A 133 -2.16 0.42 11.60
C GLN A 133 -2.32 1.09 12.97
N TYR A 134 -3.24 0.60 13.81
CA TYR A 134 -3.65 1.33 15.01
C TYR A 134 -3.40 0.52 16.28
N ALA A 135 -2.77 1.12 17.26
CA ALA A 135 -2.66 0.51 18.58
C ALA A 135 -4.06 0.35 19.18
N ALA A 136 -4.39 -0.83 19.65
CA ALA A 136 -5.64 -1.07 20.34
C ALA A 136 -5.75 -0.16 21.57
N ASP A 137 -6.96 0.25 21.96
CA ASP A 137 -7.14 1.06 23.15
C ASP A 137 -6.64 0.33 24.41
N SER A 138 -6.38 1.06 25.50
CA SER A 138 -5.77 0.51 26.71
C SER A 138 -6.58 -0.63 27.36
N ARG A 139 -7.91 -0.62 27.24
CA ARG A 139 -8.77 -1.69 27.71
C ARG A 139 -8.61 -2.93 26.82
N MET A 140 -8.61 -2.72 25.50
CA MET A 140 -8.45 -3.82 24.54
C MET A 140 -7.04 -4.42 24.63
N GLN A 141 -5.98 -3.63 24.87
CA GLN A 141 -4.63 -4.14 25.14
C GLN A 141 -4.63 -5.20 26.24
N ASN A 142 -5.28 -4.91 27.37
CA ASN A 142 -5.36 -5.84 28.49
C ASN A 142 -6.18 -7.10 28.16
N ILE A 143 -7.29 -6.93 27.45
CA ILE A 143 -8.14 -8.07 27.05
C ILE A 143 -7.36 -8.99 26.10
N LEU A 144 -6.74 -8.45 25.09
CA LEU A 144 -5.97 -9.22 24.11
C LEU A 144 -4.79 -9.96 24.76
N GLU A 145 -4.11 -9.34 25.73
CA GLU A 145 -3.03 -9.98 26.46
C GLU A 145 -3.52 -11.17 27.32
N ILE A 146 -4.70 -11.04 27.96
CA ILE A 146 -5.32 -12.13 28.68
C ILE A 146 -5.71 -13.28 27.75
N GLU A 147 -6.36 -12.97 26.64
CA GLU A 147 -6.81 -13.97 25.66
C GLU A 147 -5.62 -14.64 24.95
N TYR A 148 -4.57 -13.90 24.66
CA TYR A 148 -3.32 -14.44 24.12
C TYR A 148 -2.73 -15.52 25.05
N ASN A 149 -2.66 -15.23 26.38
CA ASN A 149 -2.17 -16.17 27.37
C ASN A 149 -3.11 -17.38 27.57
N ARG A 150 -4.37 -17.29 27.13
CA ARG A 150 -5.33 -18.39 27.10
C ARG A 150 -5.29 -19.22 25.82
N GLY A 151 -4.48 -18.82 24.85
CA GLY A 151 -4.35 -19.52 23.57
C GLY A 151 -5.26 -18.95 22.47
N MET A 152 -5.17 -17.64 22.23
CA MET A 152 -5.88 -16.98 21.12
C MET A 152 -5.57 -17.63 19.77
N ASN A 153 -6.55 -17.70 18.90
CA ASN A 153 -6.40 -18.30 17.57
C ASN A 153 -5.56 -17.42 16.65
N LYS A 154 -4.60 -18.05 15.96
CA LYS A 154 -3.87 -17.45 14.87
C LYS A 154 -4.67 -17.57 13.58
N THR A 155 -4.62 -16.55 12.74
CA THR A 155 -5.26 -16.55 11.41
C THR A 155 -4.44 -17.29 10.35
N GLY A 156 -3.15 -17.57 10.62
CA GLY A 156 -2.19 -18.11 9.66
C GLY A 156 -1.51 -17.03 8.82
N ARG A 157 -1.81 -15.75 9.05
CA ARG A 157 -1.15 -14.60 8.44
C ARG A 157 -0.08 -14.04 9.37
N SER A 158 0.86 -13.29 8.81
CA SER A 158 1.91 -12.63 9.58
C SER A 158 2.43 -11.38 8.87
N TYR A 159 3.15 -10.54 9.63
CA TYR A 159 3.74 -9.29 9.14
C TYR A 159 5.19 -9.19 9.60
N THR A 160 6.07 -8.69 8.74
CA THR A 160 7.50 -8.66 9.00
C THR A 160 8.03 -7.24 9.07
N PHE A 161 8.71 -6.92 10.17
CA PHE A 161 9.33 -5.63 10.42
C PHE A 161 10.81 -5.77 10.78
N ASP A 162 11.55 -4.67 10.78
CA ASP A 162 12.92 -4.65 11.28
C ASP A 162 12.91 -4.61 12.82
N SER A 163 13.77 -5.40 13.43
CA SER A 163 13.98 -5.40 14.90
C SER A 163 15.17 -4.55 15.34
N VAL A 164 15.84 -3.89 14.42
CA VAL A 164 16.98 -3.04 14.70
C VAL A 164 16.50 -1.71 15.29
N GLU A 165 17.16 -1.28 16.35
CA GLU A 165 16.88 0.02 16.96
C GLU A 165 17.04 1.17 15.95
N PRO A 166 16.22 2.24 16.03
CA PRO A 166 16.24 3.35 15.08
C PRO A 166 17.60 4.01 14.93
N ASP A 167 18.38 4.05 16.00
CA ASP A 167 19.69 4.70 16.07
C ASP A 167 20.89 3.76 15.82
N ASP A 168 20.66 2.50 15.52
CA ASP A 168 21.72 1.55 15.12
C ASP A 168 21.95 1.65 13.60
N TYR A 169 22.96 2.41 13.21
CA TYR A 169 23.33 2.63 11.80
C TYR A 169 24.22 1.53 11.20
N ASP A 170 24.87 0.74 12.03
CA ASP A 170 25.85 -0.26 11.56
C ASP A 170 25.24 -1.63 11.28
N THR A 171 24.08 -1.89 11.82
CA THR A 171 23.40 -3.18 11.69
C THR A 171 22.49 -3.21 10.46
N GLY A 172 22.58 -4.27 9.66
CA GLY A 172 21.66 -4.52 8.53
C GLY A 172 20.25 -4.87 8.99
N PHE A 173 19.31 -4.97 8.05
CA PHE A 173 17.93 -5.38 8.28
C PHE A 173 17.86 -6.74 9.00
N LYS A 174 17.17 -6.79 10.12
CA LYS A 174 16.91 -8.00 10.91
C LYS A 174 15.40 -8.28 10.97
N PRO A 175 14.87 -9.09 10.05
CA PRO A 175 13.44 -9.34 10.00
C PRO A 175 12.93 -10.08 11.24
N VAL A 176 11.86 -9.58 11.81
CA VAL A 176 11.05 -10.26 12.81
C VAL A 176 9.64 -10.37 12.31
N THR A 177 9.10 -11.57 12.31
CA THR A 177 7.75 -11.87 11.84
C THR A 177 6.80 -11.99 13.02
N TYR A 178 5.69 -11.26 12.96
CA TYR A 178 4.65 -11.21 13.96
C TYR A 178 3.39 -11.85 13.42
N GLU A 179 2.87 -12.86 14.13
CA GLU A 179 1.67 -13.60 13.80
C GLU A 179 0.42 -12.72 13.95
N GLU A 180 -0.54 -12.91 13.05
CA GLU A 180 -1.87 -12.29 13.16
C GLU A 180 -2.80 -13.18 14.01
N TYR A 181 -3.55 -12.55 14.88
CA TYR A 181 -4.54 -13.18 15.76
C TYR A 181 -5.92 -12.57 15.52
N GLU A 182 -6.95 -13.37 15.71
CA GLU A 182 -8.32 -12.92 15.62
C GLU A 182 -9.00 -12.90 16.99
N TYR A 183 -9.67 -11.78 17.29
CA TYR A 183 -10.52 -11.64 18.47
C TYR A 183 -11.79 -10.87 18.11
N GLN A 184 -12.95 -11.50 18.34
CA GLN A 184 -14.28 -10.92 18.06
C GLN A 184 -14.43 -10.38 16.62
N GLY A 185 -13.89 -11.10 15.62
CA GLY A 185 -13.96 -10.72 14.22
C GLY A 185 -13.03 -9.57 13.80
N ARG A 186 -12.14 -9.13 14.70
CA ARG A 186 -11.09 -8.14 14.41
C ARG A 186 -9.73 -8.83 14.47
N LYS A 187 -8.80 -8.31 13.68
CA LYS A 187 -7.47 -8.89 13.51
C LYS A 187 -6.44 -8.01 14.20
N TYR A 188 -5.46 -8.65 14.84
CA TYR A 188 -4.42 -7.96 15.60
C TYR A 188 -3.08 -8.67 15.45
N ILE A 189 -2.01 -7.91 15.54
CA ILE A 189 -0.68 -8.45 15.79
C ILE A 189 -0.17 -7.98 17.16
N ARG A 190 0.71 -8.75 17.78
CA ARG A 190 1.39 -8.39 19.02
C ARG A 190 2.84 -8.06 18.70
N ILE A 191 3.14 -6.79 18.54
CA ILE A 191 4.48 -6.35 18.20
C ILE A 191 5.27 -5.89 19.44
N LYS A 192 6.59 -5.96 19.33
CA LYS A 192 7.50 -5.37 20.29
C LYS A 192 7.83 -3.94 19.85
N ALA A 193 7.60 -2.95 20.71
CA ALA A 193 7.95 -1.57 20.40
C ALA A 193 9.47 -1.46 20.20
N ASN A 194 9.88 -0.80 19.13
CA ASN A 194 11.27 -0.70 18.70
C ASN A 194 11.84 0.72 18.93
N SER A 195 11.23 1.48 19.83
CA SER A 195 11.66 2.83 20.15
C SER A 195 11.36 3.11 21.61
N ASP A 196 12.25 3.85 22.25
CA ASP A 196 12.02 4.43 23.57
C ASP A 196 11.41 5.83 23.41
N PHE A 197 10.26 6.03 24.07
CA PHE A 197 9.50 7.27 23.96
C PHE A 197 9.84 8.26 25.08
N ASP A 198 10.85 8.01 25.88
CA ASP A 198 11.17 8.82 27.07
C ASP A 198 11.49 10.28 26.73
N ASP A 199 12.02 10.56 25.52
CA ASP A 199 12.35 11.94 25.12
C ASP A 199 11.36 12.59 24.17
N HIS A 200 10.49 11.84 23.53
CA HIS A 200 9.69 12.33 22.39
C HIS A 200 8.21 12.05 22.55
N ARG A 201 7.59 12.47 23.58
CA ARG A 201 6.16 12.83 23.73
C ARG A 201 5.14 12.18 22.79
N PHE A 202 5.45 11.07 22.11
CA PHE A 202 4.61 10.47 21.09
C PHE A 202 3.97 9.21 21.61
N LYS A 203 2.70 9.40 21.91
CA LYS A 203 1.83 8.28 22.23
C LYS A 203 1.18 7.82 20.94
N PRO A 204 1.06 6.52 20.69
CA PRO A 204 0.11 6.01 19.75
C PRO A 204 -1.28 6.60 19.98
N SER A 205 -2.20 6.45 19.04
CA SER A 205 -3.55 7.07 19.13
C SER A 205 -4.35 6.67 20.36
N ASN A 206 -3.99 5.55 20.97
CA ASN A 206 -4.60 5.07 22.23
C ASN A 206 -4.16 5.86 23.48
N GLY A 207 -3.23 6.80 23.35
CA GLY A 207 -2.76 7.65 24.43
C GLY A 207 -1.86 6.96 25.46
N VAL A 208 -1.46 5.71 25.22
CA VAL A 208 -0.57 4.94 26.11
C VAL A 208 0.88 5.23 25.76
N GLU A 209 1.71 5.42 26.77
CA GLU A 209 3.17 5.49 26.63
C GLU A 209 3.74 4.08 26.68
N TYR A 210 4.55 3.75 25.69
CA TYR A 210 5.27 2.49 25.63
C TYR A 210 6.76 2.74 25.73
N ARG A 211 7.50 1.76 26.26
CA ARG A 211 8.96 1.74 26.27
C ARG A 211 9.44 0.79 25.19
N GLU A 212 10.68 0.98 24.79
CA GLU A 212 11.35 0.01 23.96
C GLU A 212 11.25 -1.39 24.59
N GLY A 213 10.86 -2.34 23.76
CA GLY A 213 10.66 -3.74 24.20
C GLY A 213 9.29 -4.08 24.76
N ASP A 214 8.44 -3.10 25.03
CA ASP A 214 7.06 -3.35 25.43
C ASP A 214 6.29 -4.04 24.29
N TYR A 215 5.41 -4.95 24.66
CA TYR A 215 4.50 -5.57 23.69
C TYR A 215 3.23 -4.74 23.55
N VAL A 216 2.87 -4.51 22.29
CA VAL A 216 1.71 -3.69 21.91
C VAL A 216 0.84 -4.44 20.92
N TRP A 217 -0.44 -4.49 21.17
CA TRP A 217 -1.42 -5.00 20.23
C TRP A 217 -1.83 -3.93 19.23
N VAL A 218 -1.61 -4.22 17.95
CA VAL A 218 -1.90 -3.34 16.83
C VAL A 218 -2.97 -3.98 15.96
N GLU A 219 -4.03 -3.24 15.69
CA GLU A 219 -5.12 -3.69 14.84
C GLU A 219 -4.68 -3.70 13.37
N VAL A 220 -5.01 -4.79 12.69
CA VAL A 220 -4.87 -4.94 11.24
C VAL A 220 -6.15 -4.46 10.58
N SER A 221 -6.03 -3.54 9.66
CA SER A 221 -7.18 -2.92 8.98
C SER A 221 -6.89 -2.65 7.51
N PRO A 222 -7.93 -2.49 6.67
CA PRO A 222 -7.75 -2.16 5.26
C PRO A 222 -6.93 -0.91 5.04
N VAL A 223 -5.98 -0.97 4.10
CA VAL A 223 -5.17 0.19 3.74
C VAL A 223 -5.94 1.04 2.74
N LYS A 224 -6.03 2.34 3.05
CA LYS A 224 -6.63 3.34 2.16
C LYS A 224 -5.58 3.93 1.25
N TRP A 225 -5.92 4.00 -0.02
CA TRP A 225 -5.08 4.53 -1.08
C TRP A 225 -5.76 5.71 -1.77
N LEU A 226 -4.98 6.69 -2.13
CA LEU A 226 -5.36 7.78 -3.02
C LEU A 226 -4.99 7.39 -4.44
N ILE A 227 -5.89 7.64 -5.38
CA ILE A 227 -5.70 7.29 -6.79
C ILE A 227 -5.23 8.51 -7.55
N ASP A 228 -4.14 8.37 -8.30
CA ASP A 228 -3.80 9.32 -9.35
C ASP A 228 -4.42 8.87 -10.67
N ASP A 229 -5.50 9.50 -11.08
CA ASP A 229 -6.30 9.10 -12.26
C ASP A 229 -5.49 9.15 -13.56
N ARG A 230 -4.49 10.02 -13.64
CA ARG A 230 -3.68 10.19 -14.84
C ARG A 230 -2.68 9.05 -15.03
N THR A 231 -2.10 8.56 -13.94
CA THR A 231 -1.03 7.55 -13.99
C THR A 231 -1.49 6.17 -13.57
N GLY A 232 -2.64 6.07 -12.88
CA GLY A 232 -3.12 4.83 -12.27
C GLY A 232 -2.33 4.41 -11.02
N ILE A 233 -1.42 5.26 -10.53
CA ILE A 233 -0.66 4.98 -9.31
C ILE A 233 -1.56 5.14 -8.08
N LEU A 234 -1.52 4.16 -7.19
CA LEU A 234 -2.13 4.24 -5.88
C LEU A 234 -1.09 4.70 -4.86
N ILE A 235 -1.38 5.73 -4.10
CA ILE A 235 -0.51 6.22 -3.04
C ILE A 235 -1.17 5.95 -1.70
N SER A 236 -0.47 5.30 -0.77
CA SER A 236 -1.07 5.09 0.55
C SER A 236 -1.44 6.44 1.18
N LYS A 237 -2.66 6.53 1.71
CA LYS A 237 -3.15 7.76 2.33
C LYS A 237 -2.31 8.14 3.54
N LYS A 238 -1.76 7.13 4.25
CA LYS A 238 -0.88 7.28 5.41
C LYS A 238 0.47 6.62 5.18
N GLY A 239 1.48 7.09 5.90
CA GLY A 239 2.67 6.30 6.12
C GLY A 239 2.34 5.05 6.94
N LEU A 240 2.85 3.90 6.56
CA LEU A 240 2.41 2.61 7.10
C LEU A 240 3.36 2.03 8.15
N VAL A 241 4.67 2.20 7.96
CA VAL A 241 5.71 1.63 8.84
C VAL A 241 6.94 2.52 8.82
N SER A 242 7.82 2.42 9.81
CA SER A 242 9.15 3.00 9.85
C SER A 242 10.17 1.96 10.31
N GLY A 243 11.35 2.38 10.73
CA GLY A 243 12.40 1.48 11.17
C GLY A 243 13.23 0.89 10.04
N ILE A 244 12.93 1.21 8.79
CA ILE A 244 13.62 0.66 7.61
C ILE A 244 14.58 1.70 7.06
N ARG A 245 15.87 1.41 7.04
CA ARG A 245 16.84 2.29 6.37
C ARG A 245 16.68 2.21 4.85
N PHE A 246 17.02 3.31 4.19
CA PHE A 246 16.95 3.34 2.74
C PHE A 246 18.07 2.48 2.12
N LEU A 247 19.30 2.66 2.60
CA LEU A 247 20.49 1.94 2.14
C LEU A 247 21.64 2.12 3.13
N ASP A 248 22.52 1.13 3.26
CA ASP A 248 23.78 1.26 4.01
C ASP A 248 24.63 2.43 3.45
N ARG A 249 25.08 3.33 4.32
CA ARG A 249 25.91 4.49 3.94
C ARG A 249 27.21 4.13 3.24
N ARG A 250 27.73 2.91 3.47
CA ARG A 250 28.95 2.41 2.82
C ARG A 250 28.72 1.94 1.39
N THR A 251 27.48 1.74 0.98
CA THR A 251 27.10 1.34 -0.36
C THR A 251 27.04 2.57 -1.27
N ASN A 252 27.73 2.54 -2.40
CA ASN A 252 27.66 3.65 -3.35
C ASN A 252 26.30 3.68 -4.05
N TYR A 253 25.43 4.61 -3.67
CA TYR A 253 24.14 4.83 -4.31
C TYR A 253 24.31 5.71 -5.54
N LYS A 254 23.82 5.24 -6.66
CA LYS A 254 23.89 5.96 -7.96
C LYS A 254 22.48 6.24 -8.51
N GLY A 255 21.52 6.44 -7.63
CA GLY A 255 20.12 6.69 -8.02
C GLY A 255 19.34 5.44 -8.48
N ASP A 256 19.92 4.25 -8.37
CA ASP A 256 19.25 2.99 -8.74
C ASP A 256 18.46 2.44 -7.54
N PHE A 257 17.21 2.86 -7.40
CA PHE A 257 16.33 2.43 -6.33
C PHE A 257 16.16 0.91 -6.25
N SER A 258 16.25 0.21 -7.38
CA SER A 258 16.08 -1.26 -7.42
C SER A 258 17.13 -2.02 -6.60
N LYS A 259 18.23 -1.37 -6.24
CA LYS A 259 19.36 -1.95 -5.48
C LYS A 259 19.38 -1.51 -4.01
N THR A 260 18.35 -0.86 -3.53
CA THR A 260 18.28 -0.39 -2.14
C THR A 260 17.69 -1.44 -1.20
N GLU A 261 18.07 -1.38 0.07
CA GLU A 261 17.46 -2.21 1.12
C GLU A 261 15.96 -1.88 1.29
N MET A 262 15.60 -0.62 1.09
CA MET A 262 14.21 -0.18 1.07
C MET A 262 13.40 -0.90 -0.03
N LYS A 263 13.93 -1.01 -1.24
CA LYS A 263 13.24 -1.73 -2.32
C LYS A 263 13.16 -3.23 -2.04
N GLU A 264 14.22 -3.81 -1.52
CA GLU A 264 14.18 -5.22 -1.09
C GLU A 264 13.11 -5.45 -0.02
N TYR A 265 13.00 -4.54 0.96
CA TYR A 265 11.94 -4.61 1.97
C TYR A 265 10.54 -4.53 1.36
N LEU A 266 10.31 -3.56 0.47
CA LEU A 266 9.01 -3.39 -0.19
C LEU A 266 8.58 -4.65 -0.97
N ASP A 267 9.51 -5.27 -1.71
CA ASP A 267 9.19 -6.40 -2.56
C ASP A 267 9.08 -7.73 -1.78
N LYS A 268 9.99 -7.95 -0.84
CA LYS A 268 10.14 -9.24 -0.18
C LYS A 268 9.23 -9.41 1.04
N TYR A 269 8.90 -8.31 1.70
CA TYR A 269 8.13 -8.35 2.93
C TYR A 269 6.82 -7.55 2.82
N MET A 270 6.89 -6.26 2.52
CA MET A 270 5.71 -5.40 2.62
C MET A 270 4.63 -5.75 1.59
N LEU A 271 4.98 -5.99 0.34
CA LEU A 271 3.99 -6.32 -0.69
C LEU A 271 3.30 -7.67 -0.42
N PRO A 272 4.02 -8.76 -0.10
CA PRO A 272 3.39 -10.01 0.31
C PRO A 272 2.49 -9.85 1.53
N ASP A 273 2.97 -9.17 2.58
CA ASP A 273 2.23 -8.95 3.82
C ASP A 273 0.94 -8.16 3.58
N LEU A 274 1.01 -7.10 2.78
CA LEU A 274 -0.12 -6.26 2.42
C LEU A 274 -1.19 -7.01 1.62
N THR A 275 -0.78 -7.88 0.72
CA THR A 275 -1.68 -8.54 -0.25
C THR A 275 -2.14 -9.93 0.17
N GLN A 276 -1.66 -10.47 1.28
CA GLN A 276 -2.03 -11.80 1.74
C GLN A 276 -3.54 -11.94 2.03
N SER A 277 -4.19 -10.89 2.53
CA SER A 277 -5.64 -10.87 2.76
C SER A 277 -6.42 -10.95 1.45
N VAL A 278 -5.96 -10.26 0.43
CA VAL A 278 -6.62 -10.21 -0.88
C VAL A 278 -6.69 -11.60 -1.50
N LYS A 279 -5.59 -12.36 -1.41
CA LYS A 279 -5.53 -13.74 -1.94
C LYS A 279 -6.41 -14.71 -1.16
N LEU A 280 -6.40 -14.60 0.17
CA LEU A 280 -7.16 -15.49 1.04
C LEU A 280 -8.67 -15.24 0.91
N ASP A 281 -9.09 -13.98 0.89
CA ASP A 281 -10.51 -13.65 0.74
C ASP A 281 -11.05 -14.17 -0.61
N TYR A 282 -10.26 -14.06 -1.69
CA TYR A 282 -10.65 -14.55 -3.00
C TYR A 282 -10.71 -16.08 -3.05
N VAL A 283 -9.78 -16.77 -2.40
CA VAL A 283 -9.73 -18.24 -2.34
C VAL A 283 -10.85 -18.81 -1.44
N GLN A 284 -11.20 -18.13 -0.35
CA GLN A 284 -12.26 -18.58 0.56
C GLN A 284 -13.65 -18.58 -0.09
N ASP A 285 -13.91 -17.67 -1.02
CA ASP A 285 -15.19 -17.56 -1.72
C ASP A 285 -15.31 -18.55 -2.91
N MET A 286 -14.25 -19.28 -3.23
CA MET A 286 -14.23 -20.25 -4.33
C MET A 286 -14.60 -21.65 -3.86
N LEU A 287 -15.29 -22.40 -4.73
CA LEU A 287 -15.45 -23.82 -4.55
C LEU A 287 -14.08 -24.55 -4.59
N PRO A 288 -13.90 -25.70 -3.91
CA PRO A 288 -12.61 -26.40 -3.85
C PRO A 288 -11.96 -26.65 -5.22
N GLU A 289 -12.77 -26.98 -6.23
CA GLU A 289 -12.27 -27.17 -7.60
C GLU A 289 -11.81 -25.87 -8.27
N GLU A 290 -12.42 -24.75 -7.91
CA GLU A 290 -12.06 -23.43 -8.38
C GLU A 290 -10.81 -22.92 -7.64
N GLN A 291 -10.67 -23.25 -6.34
CA GLN A 291 -9.48 -22.95 -5.56
C GLN A 291 -8.25 -23.64 -6.16
N GLU A 292 -8.35 -24.93 -6.53
CA GLU A 292 -7.25 -25.64 -7.17
C GLU A 292 -6.86 -25.02 -8.52
N LYS A 293 -7.85 -24.59 -9.31
CA LYS A 293 -7.60 -23.88 -10.57
C LYS A 293 -6.99 -22.51 -10.35
N PHE A 294 -7.42 -21.80 -9.31
CA PHE A 294 -6.89 -20.49 -8.94
C PHE A 294 -5.44 -20.58 -8.43
N GLU A 295 -5.12 -21.56 -7.59
CA GLU A 295 -3.76 -21.80 -7.10
C GLU A 295 -2.79 -22.15 -8.24
N ARG A 296 -3.25 -22.93 -9.24
CA ARG A 296 -2.47 -23.26 -10.43
C ARG A 296 -2.35 -22.07 -11.39
N ASN A 297 -3.35 -21.23 -11.44
CA ASN A 297 -3.41 -20.05 -12.31
C ASN A 297 -4.34 -19.00 -11.70
N PRO A 298 -3.84 -18.23 -10.71
CA PRO A 298 -4.65 -17.29 -9.91
C PRO A 298 -5.38 -16.22 -10.73
N TYR A 299 -5.05 -16.11 -12.00
CA TYR A 299 -5.67 -15.10 -12.89
C TYR A 299 -6.50 -15.73 -14.02
N GLY A 300 -6.66 -17.06 -14.04
CA GLY A 300 -7.40 -17.76 -15.07
C GLY A 300 -6.85 -17.60 -16.51
N LEU A 301 -5.81 -16.78 -16.65
CA LEU A 301 -5.22 -16.42 -17.93
C LEU A 301 -4.13 -17.42 -18.30
N LYS A 302 -4.46 -18.37 -19.14
CA LYS A 302 -3.44 -19.11 -19.90
C LYS A 302 -2.90 -18.18 -20.96
N PHE A 303 -1.87 -17.40 -20.63
CA PHE A 303 -1.13 -16.65 -21.63
C PHE A 303 -0.62 -17.62 -22.70
N GLY A 304 -1.16 -17.47 -23.91
CA GLY A 304 -0.80 -18.27 -25.09
C GLY A 304 -1.78 -19.33 -25.53
N GLN A 305 -2.89 -19.60 -24.78
CA GLN A 305 -3.88 -20.61 -25.18
C GLN A 305 -5.36 -20.20 -24.99
N VAL A 306 -5.64 -18.98 -24.51
CA VAL A 306 -7.03 -18.50 -24.47
C VAL A 306 -7.36 -17.95 -25.84
N SER A 307 -8.35 -18.54 -26.52
CA SER A 307 -8.80 -17.98 -27.78
C SER A 307 -9.49 -16.63 -27.53
N GLU A 308 -9.43 -15.75 -28.52
CA GLU A 308 -10.17 -14.48 -28.48
C GLU A 308 -11.67 -14.72 -28.19
N GLU A 309 -12.20 -15.85 -28.65
CA GLU A 309 -13.57 -16.29 -28.43
C GLU A 309 -13.88 -16.62 -26.96
N ASP A 310 -12.94 -17.25 -26.25
CA ASP A 310 -13.10 -17.57 -24.81
C ASP A 310 -13.09 -16.28 -23.96
N ILE A 311 -12.28 -15.29 -24.35
CA ILE A 311 -12.23 -13.98 -23.67
C ILE A 311 -13.56 -13.24 -23.88
N ILE A 312 -14.06 -13.19 -25.10
CA ILE A 312 -15.31 -12.51 -25.43
C ILE A 312 -16.47 -13.20 -24.70
N LYS A 313 -16.51 -14.54 -24.72
CA LYS A 313 -17.55 -15.33 -24.06
C LYS A 313 -17.55 -15.10 -22.53
N GLY A 314 -16.41 -15.19 -21.90
CA GLY A 314 -16.27 -14.94 -20.47
C GLY A 314 -16.68 -13.51 -20.06
N ALA A 315 -16.40 -12.52 -20.88
CA ALA A 315 -16.81 -11.15 -20.63
C ALA A 315 -18.34 -10.95 -20.79
N ILE A 316 -18.94 -11.56 -21.81
CA ILE A 316 -20.40 -11.54 -22.02
C ILE A 316 -21.12 -12.23 -20.84
N GLU A 317 -20.63 -13.40 -20.42
CA GLU A 317 -21.18 -14.15 -19.27
C GLU A 317 -21.04 -13.36 -17.94
N SER A 318 -20.07 -12.47 -17.85
CA SER A 318 -19.80 -11.65 -16.68
C SER A 318 -20.41 -10.23 -16.77
N ASP A 319 -21.17 -9.93 -17.82
CA ASP A 319 -21.74 -8.60 -18.12
C ASP A 319 -20.68 -7.48 -18.15
N ILE A 320 -19.51 -7.82 -18.73
CA ILE A 320 -18.37 -6.91 -18.84
C ILE A 320 -18.25 -6.42 -20.29
N ALA A 321 -18.12 -5.12 -20.48
CA ALA A 321 -17.86 -4.53 -21.79
C ALA A 321 -16.47 -4.93 -22.32
N VAL A 322 -16.41 -5.50 -23.53
CA VAL A 322 -15.18 -5.91 -24.18
C VAL A 322 -14.74 -4.91 -25.23
N PHE A 323 -13.51 -4.42 -25.11
CA PHE A 323 -12.87 -3.59 -26.12
C PHE A 323 -12.04 -4.45 -27.08
N LEU A 324 -12.48 -4.60 -28.32
CA LEU A 324 -11.70 -5.26 -29.39
C LEU A 324 -10.99 -4.20 -30.22
N HIS A 325 -9.66 -4.08 -30.05
CA HIS A 325 -8.82 -3.20 -30.83
C HIS A 325 -8.12 -3.96 -31.96
N GLY A 326 -8.03 -3.36 -33.13
CA GLY A 326 -7.33 -3.91 -34.30
C GLY A 326 -7.86 -3.33 -35.62
N PRO A 327 -7.25 -3.68 -36.78
CA PRO A 327 -7.68 -3.21 -38.09
C PRO A 327 -9.15 -3.50 -38.37
N SER A 328 -9.84 -2.61 -39.06
CA SER A 328 -11.30 -2.65 -39.28
C SER A 328 -11.78 -3.83 -40.13
N SER A 329 -10.88 -4.55 -40.81
CA SER A 329 -11.21 -5.65 -41.73
C SER A 329 -11.15 -7.08 -41.11
N GLU A 330 -10.85 -7.19 -39.82
CA GLU A 330 -10.58 -8.51 -39.19
C GLU A 330 -11.80 -9.25 -38.63
N GLY A 331 -13.02 -8.82 -38.95
CA GLY A 331 -14.24 -9.55 -38.58
C GLY A 331 -14.60 -9.56 -37.10
N LYS A 332 -14.02 -8.64 -36.28
CA LYS A 332 -14.22 -8.56 -34.82
C LYS A 332 -15.71 -8.56 -34.43
N SER A 333 -16.51 -7.70 -35.06
CA SER A 333 -17.94 -7.60 -34.80
C SER A 333 -18.72 -8.88 -35.19
N ALA A 334 -18.27 -9.57 -36.24
CA ALA A 334 -18.85 -10.83 -36.64
C ALA A 334 -18.61 -11.95 -35.61
N ARG A 335 -17.43 -11.98 -35.01
CA ARG A 335 -17.07 -12.92 -33.95
C ARG A 335 -17.91 -12.71 -32.68
N VAL A 336 -18.09 -11.46 -32.25
CA VAL A 336 -18.95 -11.16 -31.10
C VAL A 336 -20.39 -11.63 -31.36
N LYS A 337 -20.96 -11.33 -32.53
CA LYS A 337 -22.31 -11.75 -32.91
C LYS A 337 -22.45 -13.25 -33.12
N GLN A 338 -21.37 -13.96 -33.39
CA GLN A 338 -21.34 -15.42 -33.46
C GLN A 338 -21.47 -16.06 -32.05
N ILE A 339 -20.87 -15.43 -31.07
CA ILE A 339 -20.89 -15.88 -29.65
C ILE A 339 -22.24 -15.53 -29.03
N ASP A 340 -22.66 -14.29 -29.17
CA ASP A 340 -23.96 -13.80 -28.68
C ASP A 340 -24.64 -12.92 -29.72
N PRO A 341 -25.67 -13.44 -30.44
CA PRO A 341 -26.41 -12.66 -31.41
C PRO A 341 -27.18 -11.47 -30.82
N THR A 342 -27.46 -11.50 -29.53
CA THR A 342 -28.22 -10.45 -28.83
C THR A 342 -27.34 -9.32 -28.34
N CYS A 343 -26.04 -9.53 -28.28
CA CYS A 343 -25.07 -8.55 -27.80
C CYS A 343 -25.13 -7.25 -28.61
N GLU A 344 -25.20 -6.11 -27.94
CA GLU A 344 -25.14 -4.81 -28.56
C GLU A 344 -23.67 -4.42 -28.86
N ILE A 345 -23.40 -3.99 -30.07
CA ILE A 345 -22.06 -3.59 -30.51
C ILE A 345 -22.02 -2.09 -30.72
N ILE A 346 -21.24 -1.41 -29.90
CA ILE A 346 -20.98 0.02 -30.02
C ILE A 346 -19.69 0.25 -30.79
N TYR A 347 -19.77 0.93 -31.95
CA TYR A 347 -18.61 1.27 -32.76
C TYR A 347 -18.02 2.59 -32.33
N LEU A 348 -16.87 2.56 -31.67
CA LEU A 348 -16.15 3.75 -31.27
C LEU A 348 -15.18 4.16 -32.38
N ARG A 349 -15.63 5.00 -33.30
CA ARG A 349 -14.77 5.70 -34.24
C ARG A 349 -14.49 7.11 -33.69
N ASN A 350 -13.23 7.37 -33.34
CA ASN A 350 -12.82 8.68 -32.78
C ASN A 350 -13.59 9.08 -31.51
N ALA A 351 -13.82 8.12 -30.63
CA ALA A 351 -14.49 8.38 -29.36
C ALA A 351 -13.66 9.35 -28.53
N THR A 352 -14.26 10.48 -28.17
CA THR A 352 -13.76 11.34 -27.09
C THR A 352 -14.41 10.92 -25.78
N PRO A 353 -13.83 11.22 -24.61
CA PRO A 353 -14.45 10.91 -23.33
C PRO A 353 -15.90 11.43 -23.19
N GLU A 354 -16.26 12.49 -23.92
CA GLU A 354 -17.59 13.09 -23.93
C GLU A 354 -18.60 12.31 -24.80
N SER A 355 -18.14 11.43 -25.68
CA SER A 355 -19.01 10.62 -26.56
C SER A 355 -19.39 9.27 -25.95
N LEU A 356 -18.95 8.99 -24.72
CA LEU A 356 -19.17 7.73 -23.98
C LEU A 356 -20.23 7.88 -22.87
N ASN A 357 -20.91 9.01 -22.76
CA ASN A 357 -22.00 9.27 -21.81
C ASN A 357 -23.37 8.98 -22.43
#